data_46b1e2bb07638c99f6a3838f64ae73e2
#
_entry.id   46b1e2bb07638c99f6a3838f64ae73e2
#
_cell.length_a   1.000
_cell.length_b   1.000
_cell.length_c   1.000
_cell.angle_alpha   90.00
_cell.angle_beta   90.00
_cell.angle_gamma   90.00
#
_symmetry.space_group_name_H-M   'P 1'
#
loop_
_entity.id
_entity.type
_entity.pdbx_description
1 polymer ?
#
loop_
_entity_poly.entity_id
_entity_poly.type
_entity_poly.pdbx_seq_one_letter_code
_entity_poly.pdbx_strand_id
1 'polypeptide(L)'
;MAEDKSKEKLDKVVDKNKDNAENKDYEVEILNFSENDAPKGILTFKIIIIGNSGVGKTSITNNATKNVFIENYRSTIGMEIFSLYFKINHKLLKLQIWDTCGQEIYRSLITNFYRNSSLALIVYSIDKRESFKDIDLWIKELKSKSSPDIKIILVGNKTDLIDVRQVSYEEGAKYLEQPGITRFFETSAKTGENIQNIFKEVAIILYKDFIKYGDEKELLRSESFQTEKNDMKPQKKSCC
;
A
#
# COMPACT_ATOMS: atom_id res chain seq x y z
N MET A 1 -27.83 9.97 24.92
CA MET A 1 -28.23 10.41 23.57
C MET A 1 -27.07 10.78 22.65
N ALA A 2 -25.97 11.36 23.11
CA ALA A 2 -24.78 11.65 22.28
C ALA A 2 -23.90 10.41 22.05
N GLU A 3 -23.72 9.57 23.05
CA GLU A 3 -22.94 8.32 22.98
C GLU A 3 -23.57 7.28 22.04
N ASP A 4 -24.91 7.21 21.99
CA ASP A 4 -25.63 6.26 21.16
C ASP A 4 -25.52 6.59 19.65
N LYS A 5 -25.53 7.88 19.30
CA LYS A 5 -25.28 8.35 17.93
C LYS A 5 -23.83 8.16 17.47
N SER A 6 -22.89 8.17 18.40
CA SER A 6 -21.48 7.92 18.12
C SER A 6 -21.24 6.44 17.81
N LYS A 7 -21.88 5.53 18.56
CA LYS A 7 -21.82 4.09 18.33
C LYS A 7 -22.47 3.70 16.99
N GLU A 8 -23.64 4.23 16.69
CA GLU A 8 -24.36 3.96 15.44
C GLU A 8 -23.60 4.48 14.19
N LYS A 9 -22.86 5.60 14.33
CA LYS A 9 -21.94 6.09 13.28
C LYS A 9 -20.69 5.21 13.16
N LEU A 10 -20.16 4.72 14.28
CA LEU A 10 -18.99 3.83 14.30
C LEU A 10 -19.32 2.48 13.65
N ASP A 11 -20.48 1.90 13.95
CA ASP A 11 -20.95 0.66 13.32
C ASP A 11 -21.12 0.82 11.81
N LYS A 12 -21.56 1.98 11.31
CA LYS A 12 -21.63 2.29 9.87
C LYS A 12 -20.27 2.51 9.22
N VAL A 13 -19.27 2.97 9.96
CA VAL A 13 -17.89 3.14 9.47
C VAL A 13 -17.15 1.81 9.47
N VAL A 14 -17.39 0.97 10.48
CA VAL A 14 -16.88 -0.41 10.52
C VAL A 14 -17.53 -1.26 9.41
N ASP A 15 -18.78 -0.99 9.06
CA ASP A 15 -19.48 -1.67 7.96
C ASP A 15 -18.90 -1.30 6.58
N LYS A 16 -18.29 -0.13 6.38
CA LYS A 16 -17.56 0.16 5.13
C LYS A 16 -16.32 -0.74 4.94
N ASN A 17 -15.71 -1.23 6.02
CA ASN A 17 -14.73 -2.31 5.93
C ASN A 17 -15.39 -3.67 5.68
N LYS A 18 -16.69 -3.77 5.92
CA LYS A 18 -17.52 -4.96 5.74
C LYS A 18 -18.41 -4.89 4.50
N ASP A 19 -18.13 -4.07 3.49
CA ASP A 19 -18.85 -4.13 2.19
C ASP A 19 -18.75 -5.53 1.56
N ASN A 20 -19.20 -6.49 2.36
CA ASN A 20 -19.26 -7.93 2.12
C ASN A 20 -20.49 -8.31 1.29
N ALA A 21 -21.34 -7.38 0.87
CA ALA A 21 -22.53 -7.71 0.12
C ALA A 21 -22.28 -7.95 -1.39
N GLU A 22 -21.10 -7.60 -1.92
CA GLU A 22 -20.66 -7.96 -3.28
C GLU A 22 -19.34 -8.74 -3.30
N ASN A 23 -18.86 -9.21 -2.18
CA ASN A 23 -17.77 -10.17 -2.15
C ASN A 23 -18.33 -11.54 -2.61
N LYS A 24 -18.43 -11.76 -3.93
CA LYS A 24 -18.18 -13.09 -4.45
C LYS A 24 -16.90 -13.54 -3.77
N ASP A 25 -16.97 -14.68 -3.08
CA ASP A 25 -15.80 -15.27 -2.42
C ASP A 25 -14.69 -15.46 -3.45
N TYR A 26 -13.75 -14.52 -3.50
CA TYR A 26 -12.56 -14.67 -4.32
C TYR A 26 -11.64 -15.64 -3.62
N GLU A 27 -11.36 -16.76 -4.26
CA GLU A 27 -10.28 -17.63 -3.83
C GLU A 27 -8.96 -16.90 -4.04
N VAL A 28 -8.31 -16.50 -2.94
CA VAL A 28 -7.04 -15.78 -2.95
C VAL A 28 -5.95 -16.63 -2.33
N GLU A 29 -5.03 -17.03 -3.16
CA GLU A 29 -3.85 -17.81 -2.78
C GLU A 29 -2.59 -16.91 -2.91
N ILE A 30 -1.72 -16.92 -1.91
CA ILE A 30 -0.41 -16.29 -1.97
C ILE A 30 0.57 -17.31 -2.53
N LEU A 31 1.29 -16.92 -3.56
CA LEU A 31 2.25 -17.79 -4.24
C LEU A 31 3.68 -17.33 -3.99
N ASN A 32 4.57 -18.29 -3.84
CA ASN A 32 6.00 -18.04 -3.70
C ASN A 32 6.70 -18.37 -5.03
N PHE A 33 6.96 -17.32 -5.82
CA PHE A 33 7.81 -17.43 -6.99
C PHE A 33 9.13 -16.72 -6.76
N SER A 34 10.23 -17.28 -7.28
CA SER A 34 11.41 -16.46 -7.54
C SER A 34 11.13 -15.53 -8.74
N GLU A 35 11.81 -14.38 -8.82
CA GLU A 35 11.58 -13.45 -9.94
C GLU A 35 11.83 -14.09 -11.33
N ASN A 36 12.73 -15.08 -11.38
CA ASN A 36 13.08 -15.79 -12.61
C ASN A 36 12.04 -16.85 -13.01
N ASP A 37 11.25 -17.35 -12.05
CA ASP A 37 10.28 -18.43 -12.29
C ASP A 37 8.85 -17.90 -12.50
N ALA A 38 8.65 -16.59 -12.40
CA ALA A 38 7.33 -15.99 -12.58
C ALA A 38 6.85 -16.17 -14.02
N PRO A 39 5.60 -16.62 -14.23
CA PRO A 39 5.03 -16.82 -15.56
C PRO A 39 5.05 -15.54 -16.41
N LYS A 40 5.24 -15.67 -17.73
CA LYS A 40 5.08 -14.54 -18.64
C LYS A 40 3.60 -14.12 -18.71
N GLY A 41 3.36 -12.81 -18.86
CA GLY A 41 1.99 -12.28 -18.99
C GLY A 41 1.22 -12.20 -17.66
N ILE A 42 1.91 -12.23 -16.51
CA ILE A 42 1.29 -11.98 -15.21
C ILE A 42 0.84 -10.51 -15.09
N LEU A 43 -0.38 -10.29 -14.57
CA LEU A 43 -0.88 -8.95 -14.28
C LEU A 43 -0.02 -8.30 -13.21
N THR A 44 0.61 -7.19 -13.54
CA THR A 44 1.51 -6.51 -12.60
C THR A 44 0.95 -5.16 -12.19
N PHE A 45 0.86 -4.94 -10.88
CA PHE A 45 0.39 -3.69 -10.29
C PHE A 45 1.48 -3.08 -9.40
N LYS A 46 1.72 -1.80 -9.59
CA LYS A 46 2.65 -1.04 -8.76
C LYS A 46 1.93 -0.51 -7.53
N ILE A 47 2.45 -0.85 -6.36
CA ILE A 47 1.97 -0.40 -5.05
C ILE A 47 3.06 0.45 -4.41
N ILE A 48 2.72 1.64 -3.94
CA ILE A 48 3.66 2.48 -3.21
C ILE A 48 3.33 2.49 -1.71
N ILE A 49 4.36 2.41 -0.87
CA ILE A 49 4.21 2.56 0.59
C ILE A 49 4.87 3.86 1.01
N ILE A 50 4.09 4.76 1.61
CA ILE A 50 4.52 6.09 2.05
C ILE A 50 4.11 6.37 3.49
N GLY A 51 4.72 7.37 4.11
CA GLY A 51 4.51 7.75 5.52
C GLY A 51 5.82 8.17 6.16
N ASN A 52 5.76 8.69 7.38
CA ASN A 52 6.90 9.23 8.10
C ASN A 52 8.02 8.22 8.35
N SER A 53 9.19 8.71 8.72
CA SER A 53 10.29 7.85 9.12
C SER A 53 9.95 7.07 10.40
N GLY A 54 10.33 5.80 10.45
CA GLY A 54 10.17 4.94 11.63
C GLY A 54 8.74 4.45 11.92
N VAL A 55 7.75 4.68 11.02
CA VAL A 55 6.39 4.12 11.16
C VAL A 55 6.30 2.62 10.85
N GLY A 56 7.33 2.05 10.21
CA GLY A 56 7.45 0.61 9.95
C GLY A 56 7.07 0.17 8.54
N LYS A 57 7.17 1.03 7.53
CA LYS A 57 6.91 0.69 6.11
C LYS A 57 7.69 -0.54 5.65
N THR A 58 9.01 -0.48 5.81
CA THR A 58 9.92 -1.59 5.47
C THR A 58 9.67 -2.83 6.31
N SER A 59 9.31 -2.67 7.58
CA SER A 59 8.96 -3.81 8.45
C SER A 59 7.70 -4.52 7.97
N ILE A 60 6.67 -3.75 7.53
CA ILE A 60 5.45 -4.29 6.91
C ILE A 60 5.83 -5.09 5.65
N THR A 61 6.65 -4.52 4.78
CA THR A 61 7.06 -5.16 3.52
C THR A 61 7.90 -6.41 3.75
N ASN A 62 8.86 -6.36 4.68
CA ASN A 62 9.68 -7.54 5.03
C ASN A 62 8.84 -8.64 5.67
N ASN A 63 7.88 -8.30 6.55
CA ASN A 63 6.99 -9.30 7.13
C ASN A 63 6.11 -9.92 6.03
N ALA A 64 5.52 -9.11 5.14
CA ALA A 64 4.67 -9.60 4.06
C ALA A 64 5.40 -10.54 3.08
N THR A 65 6.66 -10.25 2.75
CA THR A 65 7.42 -10.95 1.70
C THR A 65 8.29 -12.08 2.22
N LYS A 66 8.81 -11.95 3.44
CA LYS A 66 9.81 -12.86 4.01
C LYS A 66 9.36 -13.47 5.33
N ASN A 67 8.23 -13.02 5.89
CA ASN A 67 7.76 -13.36 7.23
C ASN A 67 8.83 -13.07 8.33
N VAL A 68 9.55 -11.96 8.17
CA VAL A 68 10.66 -11.56 9.05
C VAL A 68 10.42 -10.17 9.62
N PHE A 69 10.66 -10.02 10.91
CA PHE A 69 10.76 -8.73 11.59
C PHE A 69 12.20 -8.52 12.08
N ILE A 70 12.78 -7.37 11.74
CA ILE A 70 14.15 -7.00 12.13
C ILE A 70 14.03 -5.88 13.17
N GLU A 71 14.39 -6.17 14.41
CA GLU A 71 14.20 -5.26 15.55
C GLU A 71 15.08 -4.01 15.45
N ASN A 72 16.33 -4.15 15.03
CA ASN A 72 17.30 -3.04 14.90
C ASN A 72 17.44 -2.58 13.45
N TYR A 73 16.30 -2.26 12.80
CA TYR A 73 16.30 -1.82 11.42
C TYR A 73 16.86 -0.38 11.31
N ARG A 74 17.86 -0.20 10.46
CA ARG A 74 18.35 1.14 10.11
C ARG A 74 17.37 1.80 9.15
N SER A 75 17.31 3.15 9.19
CA SER A 75 16.45 3.90 8.24
C SER A 75 16.74 3.50 6.81
N THR A 76 15.67 3.27 6.04
CA THR A 76 15.77 2.97 4.60
C THR A 76 16.44 4.14 3.89
N ILE A 77 17.47 3.86 3.10
CA ILE A 77 18.13 4.85 2.25
C ILE A 77 17.66 4.61 0.82
N GLY A 78 16.95 5.59 0.25
CA GLY A 78 16.40 5.48 -1.10
C GLY A 78 15.10 4.69 -1.17
N MET A 79 15.04 3.67 -2.00
CA MET A 79 13.84 2.88 -2.30
C MET A 79 14.24 1.42 -2.56
N GLU A 80 13.42 0.50 -2.06
CA GLU A 80 13.52 -0.93 -2.38
C GLU A 80 12.24 -1.41 -3.08
N ILE A 81 12.37 -2.36 -4.00
CA ILE A 81 11.26 -2.97 -4.72
C ILE A 81 11.15 -4.44 -4.30
N PHE A 82 9.96 -4.80 -3.84
CA PHE A 82 9.61 -6.16 -3.46
C PHE A 82 8.48 -6.68 -4.35
N SER A 83 8.35 -7.99 -4.42
CA SER A 83 7.29 -8.64 -5.19
C SER A 83 6.50 -9.60 -4.33
N LEU A 84 5.17 -9.51 -4.41
CA LEU A 84 4.24 -10.51 -3.89
C LEU A 84 3.41 -11.05 -5.05
N TYR A 85 3.16 -12.35 -5.03
CA TYR A 85 2.40 -13.01 -6.07
C TYR A 85 1.12 -13.60 -5.50
N PHE A 86 0.04 -13.41 -6.25
CA PHE A 86 -1.28 -13.89 -5.87
C PHE A 86 -1.91 -14.63 -7.03
N LYS A 87 -2.69 -15.65 -6.67
CA LYS A 87 -3.66 -16.25 -7.59
C LYS A 87 -5.04 -15.86 -7.08
N ILE A 88 -5.82 -15.18 -7.91
CA ILE A 88 -7.21 -14.84 -7.62
C ILE A 88 -8.07 -15.53 -8.65
N ASN A 89 -8.88 -16.52 -8.19
CA ASN A 89 -9.57 -17.44 -9.05
C ASN A 89 -8.57 -18.12 -10.03
N HIS A 90 -8.59 -17.74 -11.32
CA HIS A 90 -7.71 -18.32 -12.36
C HIS A 90 -6.63 -17.35 -12.86
N LYS A 91 -6.56 -16.13 -12.31
CA LYS A 91 -5.61 -15.10 -12.75
C LYS A 91 -4.43 -14.97 -11.78
N LEU A 92 -3.25 -14.85 -12.36
CA LEU A 92 -2.02 -14.58 -11.61
C LEU A 92 -1.75 -13.08 -11.58
N LEU A 93 -1.48 -12.56 -10.38
CA LEU A 93 -1.18 -11.17 -10.12
C LEU A 93 0.19 -11.03 -9.45
N LYS A 94 0.93 -10.01 -9.85
CA LYS A 94 2.15 -9.56 -9.18
C LYS A 94 1.89 -8.18 -8.59
N LEU A 95 2.04 -8.03 -7.27
CA LEU A 95 2.15 -6.74 -6.61
C LEU A 95 3.62 -6.37 -6.54
N GLN A 96 4.00 -5.30 -7.23
CA GLN A 96 5.32 -4.71 -7.15
C GLN A 96 5.28 -3.60 -6.09
N ILE A 97 5.85 -3.89 -4.92
CA ILE A 97 5.78 -3.01 -3.75
C ILE A 97 7.02 -2.12 -3.75
N TRP A 98 6.80 -0.82 -3.84
CA TRP A 98 7.83 0.22 -3.80
C TRP A 98 7.89 0.77 -2.38
N ASP A 99 8.81 0.22 -1.58
CA ASP A 99 9.08 0.67 -0.21
C ASP A 99 9.97 1.89 -0.25
N THR A 100 9.48 3.01 0.29
CA THR A 100 10.16 4.30 0.22
C THR A 100 10.75 4.69 1.57
N CYS A 101 11.86 5.44 1.53
CA CYS A 101 12.36 6.10 2.73
C CYS A 101 11.33 7.12 3.23
N GLY A 102 11.15 7.18 4.57
CA GLY A 102 10.19 8.11 5.19
C GLY A 102 10.83 9.43 5.64
N GLN A 103 12.06 9.72 5.23
CA GLN A 103 12.72 10.95 5.62
C GLN A 103 12.31 12.09 4.69
N GLU A 104 11.88 13.20 5.28
CA GLU A 104 11.43 14.41 4.61
C GLU A 104 12.46 15.01 3.67
N ILE A 105 13.75 14.84 3.96
CA ILE A 105 14.84 15.33 3.10
C ILE A 105 14.87 14.66 1.72
N TYR A 106 14.30 13.47 1.57
CA TYR A 106 14.20 12.75 0.30
C TYR A 106 12.84 12.86 -0.38
N ARG A 107 11.93 13.66 0.18
CA ARG A 107 10.54 13.80 -0.29
C ARG A 107 10.44 14.16 -1.78
N SER A 108 11.30 15.06 -2.24
CA SER A 108 11.34 15.45 -3.66
C SER A 108 11.72 14.30 -4.61
N LEU A 109 12.51 13.35 -4.14
CA LEU A 109 12.88 12.15 -4.92
C LEU A 109 11.74 11.13 -4.94
N ILE A 110 11.02 10.99 -3.80
CA ILE A 110 9.91 10.04 -3.66
C ILE A 110 8.75 10.40 -4.58
N THR A 111 8.52 11.69 -4.82
CA THR A 111 7.41 12.15 -5.67
C THR A 111 7.44 11.59 -7.09
N ASN A 112 8.62 11.30 -7.62
CA ASN A 112 8.76 10.66 -8.93
C ASN A 112 8.27 9.22 -8.94
N PHE A 113 8.25 8.57 -7.75
CA PHE A 113 7.79 7.19 -7.62
C PHE A 113 6.27 7.05 -7.48
N TYR A 114 5.53 8.15 -7.25
CA TYR A 114 4.06 8.13 -7.21
C TYR A 114 3.43 7.83 -8.57
N ARG A 115 4.14 8.18 -9.64
CA ARG A 115 3.67 8.02 -11.00
C ARG A 115 3.40 6.54 -11.32
N ASN A 116 2.30 6.29 -12.02
CA ASN A 116 1.87 4.95 -12.44
C ASN A 116 1.59 3.96 -11.27
N SER A 117 1.47 4.46 -10.03
CA SER A 117 1.03 3.61 -8.93
C SER A 117 -0.46 3.31 -9.05
N SER A 118 -0.80 2.04 -8.85
CA SER A 118 -2.19 1.56 -8.90
C SER A 118 -2.92 1.78 -7.58
N LEU A 119 -2.18 1.71 -6.46
CA LEU A 119 -2.67 1.90 -5.11
C LEU A 119 -1.53 2.38 -4.21
N ALA A 120 -1.87 3.15 -3.18
CA ALA A 120 -0.94 3.58 -2.16
C ALA A 120 -1.34 3.05 -0.77
N LEU A 121 -0.36 2.58 -0.02
CA LEU A 121 -0.47 2.35 1.42
C LEU A 121 0.11 3.57 2.13
N ILE A 122 -0.71 4.30 2.90
CA ILE A 122 -0.26 5.40 3.75
C ILE A 122 -0.17 4.88 5.17
N VAL A 123 1.05 4.87 5.71
CA VAL A 123 1.35 4.24 7.00
C VAL A 123 1.66 5.30 8.05
N TYR A 124 0.97 5.21 9.19
CA TYR A 124 1.32 5.91 10.41
C TYR A 124 1.60 4.91 11.54
N SER A 125 2.12 5.38 12.66
CA SER A 125 2.36 4.55 13.84
C SER A 125 1.43 4.95 14.97
N ILE A 126 0.72 4.00 15.58
CA ILE A 126 -0.26 4.28 16.63
C ILE A 126 0.34 4.91 17.88
N ASP A 127 1.64 4.69 18.12
CA ASP A 127 2.43 5.26 19.24
C ASP A 127 2.99 6.65 18.96
N LYS A 128 2.81 7.19 17.70
CA LYS A 128 3.37 8.48 17.28
C LYS A 128 2.31 9.39 16.68
N ARG A 129 1.76 10.28 17.48
CA ARG A 129 0.73 11.25 17.09
C ARG A 129 1.13 12.11 15.89
N GLU A 130 2.41 12.48 15.79
CA GLU A 130 2.93 13.30 14.69
C GLU A 130 2.78 12.59 13.34
N SER A 131 3.04 11.28 13.29
CA SER A 131 2.88 10.51 12.05
C SER A 131 1.43 10.44 11.56
N PHE A 132 0.47 10.52 12.48
CA PHE A 132 -0.96 10.59 12.16
C PHE A 132 -1.36 11.97 11.65
N LYS A 133 -0.85 13.05 12.25
CA LYS A 133 -1.12 14.43 11.79
C LYS A 133 -0.63 14.66 10.36
N ASP A 134 0.41 13.99 9.94
CA ASP A 134 1.01 14.15 8.61
C ASP A 134 0.29 13.39 7.49
N ILE A 135 -0.76 12.59 7.82
CA ILE A 135 -1.53 11.80 6.82
C ILE A 135 -2.08 12.70 5.72
N ASP A 136 -2.71 13.83 6.08
CA ASP A 136 -3.31 14.75 5.10
C ASP A 136 -2.26 15.33 4.14
N LEU A 137 -1.05 15.55 4.64
CA LEU A 137 0.07 15.99 3.82
C LEU A 137 0.48 14.91 2.80
N TRP A 138 0.58 13.65 3.25
CA TRP A 138 0.86 12.51 2.38
C TRP A 138 -0.22 12.30 1.32
N ILE A 139 -1.50 12.41 1.69
CA ILE A 139 -2.64 12.31 0.76
C ILE A 139 -2.57 13.42 -0.30
N LYS A 140 -2.34 14.67 0.13
CA LYS A 140 -2.24 15.83 -0.78
C LYS A 140 -1.11 15.66 -1.76
N GLU A 141 0.06 15.25 -1.29
CA GLU A 141 1.25 15.05 -2.10
C GLU A 141 1.03 13.91 -3.12
N LEU A 142 0.52 12.77 -2.67
CA LEU A 142 0.18 11.64 -3.52
C LEU A 142 -0.79 12.05 -4.63
N LYS A 143 -1.92 12.68 -4.30
CA LYS A 143 -2.94 13.12 -5.27
C LYS A 143 -2.41 14.13 -6.28
N SER A 144 -1.42 14.92 -5.91
CA SER A 144 -0.81 15.90 -6.83
C SER A 144 0.11 15.30 -7.89
N LYS A 145 0.57 14.07 -7.70
CA LYS A 145 1.62 13.42 -8.52
C LYS A 145 1.24 12.06 -9.09
N SER A 146 0.14 11.48 -8.62
CA SER A 146 -0.40 10.21 -9.10
C SER A 146 -1.65 10.42 -9.96
N SER A 147 -2.27 9.30 -10.40
CA SER A 147 -3.59 9.35 -11.02
C SER A 147 -4.62 9.95 -10.04
N PRO A 148 -5.58 10.77 -10.52
CA PRO A 148 -6.68 11.29 -9.71
C PRO A 148 -7.49 10.18 -9.00
N ASP A 149 -7.58 9.02 -9.62
CA ASP A 149 -8.34 7.86 -9.13
C ASP A 149 -7.50 6.88 -8.29
N ILE A 150 -6.30 7.29 -7.86
CA ILE A 150 -5.48 6.42 -7.03
C ILE A 150 -6.19 6.03 -5.76
N LYS A 151 -6.25 4.73 -5.50
CA LYS A 151 -6.83 4.18 -4.28
C LYS A 151 -5.83 4.24 -3.14
N ILE A 152 -6.32 4.52 -1.96
CA ILE A 152 -5.53 4.64 -0.75
C ILE A 152 -6.05 3.65 0.28
N ILE A 153 -5.14 2.91 0.88
CA ILE A 153 -5.39 2.16 2.11
C ILE A 153 -4.60 2.85 3.23
N LEU A 154 -5.28 3.25 4.28
CA LEU A 154 -4.64 3.79 5.47
C LEU A 154 -4.26 2.65 6.42
N VAL A 155 -3.05 2.72 6.99
CA VAL A 155 -2.50 1.67 7.85
C VAL A 155 -1.97 2.27 9.14
N GLY A 156 -2.59 1.95 10.28
CA GLY A 156 -2.08 2.23 11.63
C GLY A 156 -1.20 1.06 12.09
N ASN A 157 0.11 1.23 12.05
CA ASN A 157 1.04 0.17 12.40
C ASN A 157 1.47 0.22 13.88
N LYS A 158 2.06 -0.88 14.35
CA LYS A 158 2.59 -1.12 15.70
C LYS A 158 1.52 -1.30 16.77
N THR A 159 0.45 -2.06 16.48
CA THR A 159 -0.59 -2.41 17.47
C THR A 159 -0.05 -3.13 18.68
N ASP A 160 1.13 -3.75 18.56
CA ASP A 160 1.87 -4.34 19.68
C ASP A 160 2.30 -3.33 20.76
N LEU A 161 2.29 -2.02 20.45
CA LEU A 161 2.60 -0.92 21.38
C LEU A 161 1.33 -0.31 21.99
N ILE A 162 0.36 -1.15 22.37
CA ILE A 162 -0.95 -0.71 22.87
C ILE A 162 -0.84 0.18 24.10
N ASP A 163 0.11 -0.11 25.00
CA ASP A 163 0.28 0.61 26.28
C ASP A 163 0.73 2.07 26.08
N VAL A 164 1.33 2.39 24.94
CA VAL A 164 1.81 3.74 24.60
C VAL A 164 1.07 4.32 23.39
N ARG A 165 -0.10 3.78 23.07
CA ARG A 165 -0.95 4.26 21.99
C ARG A 165 -1.30 5.74 22.16
N GLN A 166 -1.14 6.52 21.13
CA GLN A 166 -1.48 7.94 21.03
C GLN A 166 -2.62 8.23 20.04
N VAL A 167 -2.92 7.29 19.15
CA VAL A 167 -3.97 7.42 18.14
C VAL A 167 -4.96 6.29 18.32
N SER A 168 -6.24 6.63 18.52
CA SER A 168 -7.28 5.61 18.66
C SER A 168 -7.67 4.99 17.32
N TYR A 169 -8.28 3.81 17.36
CA TYR A 169 -8.82 3.15 16.16
C TYR A 169 -9.86 4.02 15.45
N GLU A 170 -10.73 4.67 16.24
CA GLU A 170 -11.82 5.51 15.74
C GLU A 170 -11.29 6.73 14.96
N GLU A 171 -10.17 7.29 15.40
CA GLU A 171 -9.54 8.41 14.71
C GLU A 171 -9.01 7.97 13.33
N GLY A 172 -8.36 6.81 13.26
CA GLY A 172 -7.93 6.22 11.99
C GLY A 172 -9.10 5.87 11.08
N ALA A 173 -10.14 5.24 11.63
CA ALA A 173 -11.33 4.82 10.89
C ALA A 173 -12.12 5.99 10.28
N LYS A 174 -12.08 7.18 10.89
CA LYS A 174 -12.71 8.39 10.32
C LYS A 174 -12.19 8.76 8.93
N TYR A 175 -10.97 8.38 8.60
CA TYR A 175 -10.42 8.62 7.26
C TYR A 175 -11.17 7.88 6.16
N LEU A 176 -11.94 6.82 6.48
CA LEU A 176 -12.79 6.13 5.50
C LEU A 176 -13.91 7.03 4.94
N GLU A 177 -14.21 8.15 5.60
CA GLU A 177 -15.16 9.15 5.11
C GLU A 177 -14.55 10.03 4.00
N GLN A 178 -13.22 10.05 3.86
CA GLN A 178 -12.53 10.86 2.84
C GLN A 178 -12.54 10.18 1.46
N PRO A 179 -12.76 10.94 0.38
CA PRO A 179 -12.71 10.40 -0.98
C PRO A 179 -11.33 9.82 -1.34
N GLY A 180 -11.34 8.62 -1.91
CA GLY A 180 -10.13 7.92 -2.34
C GLY A 180 -9.53 6.98 -1.29
N ILE A 181 -9.94 7.07 -0.01
CA ILE A 181 -9.56 6.09 1.00
C ILE A 181 -10.55 4.94 0.96
N THR A 182 -10.06 3.77 0.58
CA THR A 182 -10.90 2.59 0.33
C THR A 182 -10.97 1.64 1.51
N ARG A 183 -9.90 1.57 2.32
CA ARG A 183 -9.80 0.68 3.49
C ARG A 183 -8.93 1.32 4.56
N PHE A 184 -9.16 0.87 5.79
CA PHE A 184 -8.33 1.16 6.95
C PHE A 184 -7.99 -0.14 7.68
N PHE A 185 -6.73 -0.31 8.04
CA PHE A 185 -6.25 -1.44 8.84
C PHE A 185 -5.37 -0.96 9.98
N GLU A 186 -5.49 -1.61 11.11
CA GLU A 186 -4.45 -1.59 12.13
C GLU A 186 -3.63 -2.88 12.04
N THR A 187 -2.31 -2.77 12.24
CA THR A 187 -1.36 -3.85 12.03
C THR A 187 -0.23 -3.83 13.05
N SER A 188 0.40 -4.97 13.21
CA SER A 188 1.73 -5.05 13.80
C SER A 188 2.68 -5.79 12.88
N ALA A 189 3.66 -5.08 12.33
CA ALA A 189 4.73 -5.72 11.58
C ALA A 189 5.61 -6.63 12.47
N LYS A 190 5.58 -6.43 13.80
CA LYS A 190 6.32 -7.25 14.77
C LYS A 190 5.66 -8.61 14.97
N THR A 191 4.34 -8.62 15.17
CA THR A 191 3.59 -9.87 15.42
C THR A 191 3.07 -10.52 14.15
N GLY A 192 3.04 -9.80 13.03
CA GLY A 192 2.44 -10.23 11.77
C GLY A 192 0.94 -9.94 11.68
N GLU A 193 0.34 -9.33 12.71
CA GLU A 193 -1.09 -9.04 12.76
C GLU A 193 -1.53 -8.21 11.54
N ASN A 194 -2.55 -8.70 10.84
CA ASN A 194 -3.15 -8.10 9.64
C ASN A 194 -2.23 -7.85 8.45
N ILE A 195 -0.94 -8.20 8.50
CA ILE A 195 -0.01 -7.93 7.39
C ILE A 195 -0.44 -8.63 6.11
N GLN A 196 -0.69 -9.94 6.17
CA GLN A 196 -1.15 -10.70 4.99
C GLN A 196 -2.53 -10.25 4.52
N ASN A 197 -3.41 -9.84 5.44
CA ASN A 197 -4.77 -9.38 5.12
C ASN A 197 -4.75 -8.10 4.29
N ILE A 198 -3.86 -7.14 4.59
CA ILE A 198 -3.70 -5.92 3.78
C ILE A 198 -3.38 -6.27 2.33
N PHE A 199 -2.36 -7.11 2.10
CA PHE A 199 -1.93 -7.40 0.73
C PHE A 199 -2.91 -8.28 -0.04
N LYS A 200 -3.65 -9.15 0.64
CA LYS A 200 -4.80 -9.86 0.03
C LYS A 200 -5.88 -8.88 -0.42
N GLU A 201 -6.25 -7.92 0.45
CA GLU A 201 -7.25 -6.91 0.12
C GLU A 201 -6.78 -6.01 -1.03
N VAL A 202 -5.50 -5.59 -1.03
CA VAL A 202 -4.89 -4.87 -2.16
C VAL A 202 -5.06 -5.65 -3.47
N ALA A 203 -4.74 -6.94 -3.45
CA ALA A 203 -4.85 -7.80 -4.63
C ALA A 203 -6.31 -7.91 -5.12
N ILE A 204 -7.27 -8.08 -4.21
CA ILE A 204 -8.71 -8.13 -4.54
C ILE A 204 -9.19 -6.80 -5.14
N ILE A 205 -8.85 -5.67 -4.53
CA ILE A 205 -9.25 -4.34 -5.01
C ILE A 205 -8.76 -4.13 -6.45
N LEU A 206 -7.50 -4.45 -6.71
CA LEU A 206 -6.90 -4.25 -8.02
C LEU A 206 -7.42 -5.26 -9.06
N TYR A 207 -7.72 -6.47 -8.64
CA TYR A 207 -8.36 -7.47 -9.50
C TYR A 207 -9.78 -7.06 -9.90
N LYS A 208 -10.58 -6.52 -8.95
CA LYS A 208 -11.92 -5.97 -9.24
C LYS A 208 -11.84 -4.83 -10.25
N ASP A 209 -10.87 -3.93 -10.11
CA ASP A 209 -10.66 -2.85 -11.07
C ASP A 209 -10.28 -3.39 -12.45
N PHE A 210 -9.40 -4.37 -12.49
CA PHE A 210 -9.01 -5.01 -13.74
C PHE A 210 -10.20 -5.65 -14.45
N ILE A 211 -11.08 -6.38 -13.73
CA ILE A 211 -12.28 -6.97 -14.34
C ILE A 211 -13.25 -5.89 -14.82
N LYS A 212 -13.42 -4.80 -14.07
CA LYS A 212 -14.39 -3.75 -14.37
C LYS A 212 -13.98 -2.89 -15.57
N TYR A 213 -12.70 -2.58 -15.66
CA TYR A 213 -12.16 -1.64 -16.66
C TYR A 213 -11.26 -2.30 -17.70
N GLY A 214 -11.07 -3.64 -17.60
CA GLY A 214 -10.46 -4.58 -18.52
C GLY A 214 -9.26 -4.09 -19.32
N ASP A 215 -9.38 -4.26 -20.60
CA ASP A 215 -8.26 -4.22 -21.55
C ASP A 215 -7.68 -2.81 -21.82
N GLU A 216 -8.45 -1.73 -21.65
CA GLU A 216 -7.97 -0.37 -21.97
C GLU A 216 -6.86 0.12 -21.05
N LYS A 217 -6.96 -0.17 -19.75
CA LYS A 217 -5.92 0.25 -18.78
C LYS A 217 -4.65 -0.62 -18.84
N GLU A 218 -4.75 -1.84 -19.27
CA GLU A 218 -3.59 -2.75 -19.42
C GLU A 218 -2.70 -2.33 -20.60
N LEU A 219 -3.28 -1.93 -21.72
CA LEU A 219 -2.57 -1.36 -22.86
C LEU A 219 -1.79 -0.10 -22.49
N LEU A 220 -2.42 0.85 -21.79
CA LEU A 220 -1.78 2.11 -21.38
C LEU A 220 -0.66 1.90 -20.33
N ARG A 221 -0.78 0.88 -19.47
CA ARG A 221 0.24 0.56 -18.46
C ARG A 221 1.44 -0.19 -19.03
N SER A 222 1.23 -1.09 -19.99
CA SER A 222 2.30 -1.82 -20.64
C SER A 222 3.22 -0.89 -21.44
N GLU A 223 2.68 0.12 -22.08
CA GLU A 223 3.44 1.13 -22.83
C GLU A 223 4.27 2.04 -21.90
N SER A 224 3.72 2.43 -20.75
CA SER A 224 4.43 3.28 -19.79
C SER A 224 5.59 2.56 -19.09
N PHE A 225 5.48 1.26 -18.82
CA PHE A 225 6.57 0.46 -18.26
C PHE A 225 7.74 0.27 -19.24
N GLN A 226 7.48 0.24 -20.55
CA GLN A 226 8.53 0.14 -21.56
C GLN A 226 9.32 1.45 -21.71
N THR A 227 8.66 2.61 -21.57
CA THR A 227 9.31 3.91 -21.61
C THR A 227 10.22 4.14 -20.40
N GLU A 228 9.79 3.79 -19.19
CA GLU A 228 10.63 3.95 -17.99
C GLU A 228 11.89 3.06 -18.01
N LYS A 229 11.83 1.87 -18.61
CA LYS A 229 13.02 1.01 -18.78
C LYS A 229 14.02 1.57 -19.80
N ASN A 230 13.56 2.30 -20.78
CA ASN A 230 14.42 2.91 -21.78
C ASN A 230 15.13 4.16 -21.26
N ASP A 231 14.50 4.92 -20.36
CA ASP A 231 15.08 6.11 -19.73
C ASP A 231 16.14 5.76 -18.66
N MET A 232 16.17 4.52 -18.17
CA MET A 232 17.17 4.03 -17.19
C MET A 232 18.43 3.44 -17.83
N LYS A 233 18.56 3.38 -19.16
CA LYS A 233 19.80 2.93 -19.78
C LYS A 233 20.89 3.98 -19.58
N PRO A 234 22.05 3.64 -18.99
CA PRO A 234 23.15 4.58 -18.84
C PRO A 234 23.62 5.03 -20.23
N GLN A 235 23.58 6.33 -20.46
CA GLN A 235 24.24 6.92 -21.63
C GLN A 235 25.72 6.55 -21.55
N LYS A 236 26.18 5.71 -22.48
CA LYS A 236 27.61 5.51 -22.71
C LYS A 236 28.20 6.84 -23.10
N LYS A 237 28.89 7.51 -22.16
CA LYS A 237 29.75 8.61 -22.50
C LYS A 237 30.85 8.07 -23.40
N SER A 238 30.78 8.40 -24.68
CA SER A 238 31.88 8.32 -25.61
C SER A 238 32.93 9.33 -25.13
N CYS A 239 34.03 8.84 -24.55
CA CYS A 239 35.24 9.64 -24.41
C CYS A 239 35.92 9.67 -25.79
N CYS A 240 35.99 10.86 -26.38
CA CYS A 240 37.10 11.26 -27.22
C CYS A 240 38.09 11.99 -26.40
#